data_89a00e6c9c5f059822c343fe2747f0de
#
_entry.id   89a00e6c9c5f059822c343fe2747f0de
#
_cell.length_a   1.000
_cell.length_b   1.000
_cell.length_c   1.000
_cell.angle_alpha   90.00
_cell.angle_beta   90.00
_cell.angle_gamma   90.00
#
_symmetry.space_group_name_H-M   'P 1'
#
loop_
_entity.id
_entity.type
_entity.pdbx_description
1 polymer ?
#
loop_
_entity_poly.entity_id
_entity_poly.type
_entity_poly.pdbx_seq_one_letter_code
_entity_poly.pdbx_strand_id
1 'polypeptide(L)'
;MFSKKRTNESTDSYLTKLTAIKEKIGQADAVVIGAGAGLSTAAGFTYSGERFDRYFSDFAANYHFSDMYSGGFYHYDTLEEYWAYWSRYIYVNRYMDAPTDLYDRLLALVKDKDYFVLTTNVDHCFQKAGFDKSRLFYTQGDYGLFQCSKPCHRGTYDNEETVKKMVVSQGYCIEEGELTVPEGTQIRCTVPTELVPRCPRCGRPMSMNLRADNTFVQDAGWDAAAKRYEKFMDCLLYTSPSPRDMRRS
;
A
#
# COMPACT_ATOMS: atom_id res chain seq x y z
N MET A 1 5.22 41.28 21.36
CA MET A 1 6.22 41.41 20.30
C MET A 1 7.20 40.24 20.28
N PHE A 2 6.73 38.95 20.38
CA PHE A 2 7.61 37.77 20.57
C PHE A 2 7.30 36.58 19.63
N SER A 3 6.52 36.77 18.57
CA SER A 3 6.08 35.60 17.73
C SER A 3 6.75 35.47 16.37
N LYS A 4 7.51 36.46 15.88
CA LYS A 4 8.09 36.44 14.51
C LYS A 4 9.48 35.82 14.39
N LYS A 5 10.28 35.76 15.46
CA LYS A 5 11.67 35.25 15.37
C LYS A 5 11.76 33.72 15.35
N ARG A 6 10.85 33.00 16.01
CA ARG A 6 10.89 31.51 16.06
C ARG A 6 10.55 30.82 14.76
N THR A 7 9.71 31.43 13.92
CA THR A 7 9.31 30.85 12.63
C THR A 7 10.39 30.92 11.58
N ASN A 8 11.20 31.97 11.53
CA ASN A 8 12.24 32.12 10.51
C ASN A 8 13.45 31.18 10.75
N GLU A 9 13.93 31.03 11.99
CA GLU A 9 15.02 30.08 12.31
C GLU A 9 14.63 28.62 12.05
N SER A 10 13.38 28.25 12.27
CA SER A 10 12.84 26.91 11.97
C SER A 10 12.79 26.64 10.45
N THR A 11 12.38 27.62 9.66
CA THR A 11 12.25 27.51 8.21
C THR A 11 13.61 27.46 7.53
N ASP A 12 14.57 28.29 7.93
CA ASP A 12 15.93 28.29 7.39
C ASP A 12 16.66 26.98 7.70
N SER A 13 16.50 26.43 8.90
CA SER A 13 17.03 25.11 9.29
C SER A 13 16.42 23.99 8.45
N TYR A 14 15.13 24.06 8.14
CA TYR A 14 14.43 23.07 7.31
C TYR A 14 14.91 23.12 5.87
N LEU A 15 14.99 24.30 5.25
CA LEU A 15 15.46 24.48 3.89
C LEU A 15 16.93 24.02 3.73
N THR A 16 17.79 24.31 4.70
CA THR A 16 19.18 23.84 4.72
C THR A 16 19.25 22.31 4.71
N LYS A 17 18.41 21.64 5.52
CA LYS A 17 18.35 20.18 5.55
C LYS A 17 17.85 19.59 4.23
N LEU A 18 16.82 20.20 3.61
CA LEU A 18 16.33 19.77 2.31
C LEU A 18 17.39 19.90 1.22
N THR A 19 18.11 21.01 1.18
CA THR A 19 19.21 21.22 0.24
C THR A 19 20.30 20.15 0.42
N ALA A 20 20.72 19.90 1.65
CA ALA A 20 21.72 18.87 1.95
C ALA A 20 21.26 17.45 1.55
N ILE A 21 19.97 17.12 1.75
CA ILE A 21 19.39 15.83 1.31
C ILE A 21 19.42 15.74 -0.22
N LYS A 22 19.00 16.80 -0.90
CA LYS A 22 18.99 16.85 -2.37
C LYS A 22 20.38 16.68 -2.96
N GLU A 23 21.37 17.34 -2.38
CA GLU A 23 22.79 17.21 -2.79
C GLU A 23 23.29 15.77 -2.58
N LYS A 24 23.00 15.17 -1.42
CA LYS A 24 23.40 13.77 -1.13
C LYS A 24 22.75 12.78 -2.10
N ILE A 25 21.46 12.93 -2.38
CA ILE A 25 20.77 12.10 -3.39
C ILE A 25 21.41 12.35 -4.77
N GLY A 26 21.73 13.61 -5.11
CA GLY A 26 22.40 13.96 -6.38
C GLY A 26 23.74 13.28 -6.57
N GLN A 27 24.54 13.17 -5.52
CA GLN A 27 25.90 12.60 -5.51
C GLN A 27 25.92 11.07 -5.32
N ALA A 28 24.81 10.46 -4.91
CA ALA A 28 24.76 9.02 -4.65
C ALA A 28 24.82 8.22 -5.95
N ASP A 29 25.65 7.18 -5.97
CA ASP A 29 25.71 6.19 -7.06
C ASP A 29 24.48 5.29 -7.06
N ALA A 30 23.94 4.98 -5.87
CA ALA A 30 22.74 4.19 -5.70
C ALA A 30 21.84 4.73 -4.57
N VAL A 31 20.54 4.46 -4.66
CA VAL A 31 19.54 4.91 -3.68
C VAL A 31 18.65 3.75 -3.24
N VAL A 32 18.56 3.49 -1.95
CA VAL A 32 17.57 2.57 -1.37
C VAL A 32 16.43 3.39 -0.77
N ILE A 33 15.21 3.12 -1.22
CA ILE A 33 14.00 3.73 -0.67
C ILE A 33 13.33 2.73 0.28
N GLY A 34 13.35 3.04 1.59
CA GLY A 34 12.54 2.34 2.59
C GLY A 34 11.22 3.05 2.79
N ALA A 35 10.08 2.39 2.57
CA ALA A 35 8.76 2.99 2.66
C ALA A 35 7.78 2.16 3.49
N GLY A 36 6.92 2.84 4.23
CA GLY A 36 5.82 2.29 5.01
C GLY A 36 4.55 3.14 4.88
N ALA A 37 3.52 2.82 5.63
CA ALA A 37 2.17 3.42 5.55
C ALA A 37 2.17 4.96 5.62
N GLY A 38 3.16 5.56 6.30
CA GLY A 38 3.30 7.03 6.35
C GLY A 38 3.48 7.68 4.99
N LEU A 39 4.13 7.00 4.02
CA LEU A 39 4.27 7.52 2.66
C LEU A 39 2.91 7.56 1.96
N SER A 40 2.11 6.50 2.06
CA SER A 40 0.76 6.44 1.47
C SER A 40 -0.19 7.44 2.12
N THR A 41 -0.10 7.62 3.45
CA THR A 41 -0.85 8.66 4.16
C THR A 41 -0.47 10.06 3.67
N ALA A 42 0.83 10.34 3.46
CA ALA A 42 1.30 11.61 2.90
C ALA A 42 0.85 11.81 1.44
N ALA A 43 0.62 10.72 0.68
CA ALA A 43 0.04 10.75 -0.65
C ALA A 43 -1.49 10.92 -0.65
N GLY A 44 -2.13 11.00 0.52
CA GLY A 44 -3.57 11.23 0.68
C GLY A 44 -4.39 9.98 1.02
N PHE A 45 -3.78 8.81 1.14
CA PHE A 45 -4.47 7.60 1.61
C PHE A 45 -4.63 7.61 3.13
N THR A 46 -5.47 8.54 3.62
CA THR A 46 -5.82 8.64 5.04
C THR A 46 -6.83 7.55 5.41
N TYR A 47 -6.72 7.02 6.64
CA TYR A 47 -7.62 5.99 7.16
C TYR A 47 -8.78 6.55 7.98
N SER A 48 -8.78 7.84 8.27
CA SER A 48 -9.79 8.55 9.06
C SER A 48 -10.20 9.86 8.39
N GLY A 49 -11.19 10.55 8.94
CA GLY A 49 -11.73 11.82 8.45
C GLY A 49 -12.52 11.63 7.14
N GLU A 50 -12.52 12.66 6.28
CA GLU A 50 -13.38 12.76 5.11
C GLU A 50 -13.37 11.49 4.22
N ARG A 51 -12.20 10.88 4.02
CA ARG A 51 -12.08 9.68 3.20
C ARG A 51 -12.75 8.46 3.84
N PHE A 52 -12.66 8.31 5.15
CA PHE A 52 -13.39 7.29 5.91
C PHE A 52 -14.89 7.55 5.85
N ASP A 53 -15.31 8.78 6.13
CA ASP A 53 -16.71 9.17 6.14
C ASP A 53 -17.37 8.96 4.76
N ARG A 54 -16.63 9.22 3.68
CA ARG A 54 -17.11 9.04 2.30
C ARG A 54 -17.38 7.58 1.95
N TYR A 55 -16.52 6.66 2.37
CA TYR A 55 -16.59 5.27 1.89
C TYR A 55 -17.06 4.27 2.95
N PHE A 56 -17.16 4.65 4.22
CA PHE A 56 -17.43 3.72 5.31
C PHE A 56 -18.42 4.26 6.34
N SER A 57 -19.19 5.31 6.03
CA SER A 57 -20.19 5.90 6.94
C SER A 57 -21.27 4.90 7.37
N ASP A 58 -21.68 3.99 6.50
CA ASP A 58 -22.62 2.90 6.80
C ASP A 58 -22.02 1.88 7.78
N PHE A 59 -20.75 1.52 7.62
CA PHE A 59 -20.04 0.67 8.58
C PHE A 59 -19.81 1.40 9.91
N ALA A 60 -19.48 2.69 9.88
CA ALA A 60 -19.38 3.51 11.10
C ALA A 60 -20.70 3.51 11.87
N ALA A 61 -21.83 3.65 11.18
CA ALA A 61 -23.16 3.65 11.80
C ALA A 61 -23.53 2.27 12.38
N ASN A 62 -23.25 1.18 11.67
CA ASN A 62 -23.66 -0.18 12.06
C ASN A 62 -22.73 -0.84 13.08
N TYR A 63 -21.42 -0.56 13.02
CA TYR A 63 -20.38 -1.23 13.81
C TYR A 63 -19.58 -0.29 14.71
N HIS A 64 -19.91 1.02 14.73
CA HIS A 64 -19.30 2.04 15.58
C HIS A 64 -17.79 2.24 15.33
N PHE A 65 -17.33 2.08 14.09
CA PHE A 65 -15.96 2.37 13.70
C PHE A 65 -15.69 3.87 13.66
N SER A 66 -14.46 4.27 14.00
CA SER A 66 -13.98 5.64 13.90
C SER A 66 -12.98 5.86 12.77
N ASP A 67 -12.51 4.78 12.15
CA ASP A 67 -11.51 4.80 11.08
C ASP A 67 -11.49 3.45 10.32
N MET A 68 -10.80 3.41 9.17
CA MET A 68 -10.69 2.19 8.36
C MET A 68 -9.88 1.10 9.05
N TYR A 69 -8.98 1.46 9.95
CA TYR A 69 -8.12 0.49 10.64
C TYR A 69 -8.94 -0.34 11.63
N SER A 70 -9.81 0.34 12.40
CA SER A 70 -10.71 -0.31 13.37
C SER A 70 -11.59 -1.37 12.72
N GLY A 71 -12.17 -1.09 11.55
CA GLY A 71 -12.98 -2.04 10.80
C GLY A 71 -12.21 -3.25 10.28
N GLY A 72 -10.92 -3.09 10.00
CA GLY A 72 -10.03 -4.17 9.56
C GLY A 72 -9.78 -5.24 10.64
N PHE A 73 -9.89 -4.88 11.92
CA PHE A 73 -9.74 -5.78 13.06
C PHE A 73 -11.04 -6.27 13.67
N TYR A 74 -12.17 -5.83 13.12
CA TYR A 74 -13.47 -6.24 13.63
C TYR A 74 -13.79 -7.70 13.27
N HIS A 75 -14.44 -8.40 14.20
CA HIS A 75 -14.92 -9.77 14.00
C HIS A 75 -16.32 -9.74 13.41
N TYR A 76 -16.40 -9.84 12.09
CA TYR A 76 -17.67 -9.93 11.37
C TYR A 76 -18.33 -11.29 11.58
N ASP A 77 -19.65 -11.33 11.73
CA ASP A 77 -20.41 -12.56 11.96
C ASP A 77 -20.46 -13.45 10.71
N THR A 78 -20.41 -12.82 9.51
CA THR A 78 -20.49 -13.54 8.23
C THR A 78 -19.34 -13.17 7.30
N LEU A 79 -19.04 -14.07 6.35
CA LEU A 79 -18.08 -13.77 5.29
C LEU A 79 -18.57 -12.71 4.31
N GLU A 80 -19.88 -12.60 4.17
CA GLU A 80 -20.56 -11.60 3.33
C GLU A 80 -20.31 -10.17 3.88
N GLU A 81 -20.38 -9.96 5.19
CA GLU A 81 -20.05 -8.70 5.85
C GLU A 81 -18.54 -8.43 5.80
N TYR A 82 -17.74 -9.43 6.15
CA TYR A 82 -16.28 -9.35 6.06
C TYR A 82 -15.82 -8.90 4.67
N TRP A 83 -16.34 -9.51 3.61
CA TRP A 83 -15.96 -9.17 2.25
C TRP A 83 -16.59 -7.88 1.75
N ALA A 84 -17.73 -7.46 2.28
CA ALA A 84 -18.26 -6.12 2.01
C ALA A 84 -17.30 -5.03 2.53
N TYR A 85 -16.82 -5.18 3.75
CA TYR A 85 -15.82 -4.26 4.30
C TYR A 85 -14.51 -4.31 3.52
N TRP A 86 -13.91 -5.49 3.39
CA TRP A 86 -12.59 -5.64 2.79
C TRP A 86 -12.56 -5.36 1.29
N SER A 87 -13.58 -5.67 0.54
CA SER A 87 -13.63 -5.31 -0.89
C SER A 87 -13.59 -3.80 -1.09
N ARG A 88 -14.34 -3.06 -0.27
CA ARG A 88 -14.34 -1.60 -0.28
C ARG A 88 -12.98 -1.05 0.15
N TYR A 89 -12.43 -1.59 1.24
CA TYR A 89 -11.11 -1.23 1.73
C TYR A 89 -10.01 -1.47 0.67
N ILE A 90 -10.02 -2.64 0.04
CA ILE A 90 -9.10 -2.97 -1.06
C ILE A 90 -9.30 -1.98 -2.21
N TYR A 91 -10.53 -1.76 -2.63
CA TYR A 91 -10.81 -0.90 -3.78
C TYR A 91 -10.23 0.49 -3.57
N VAL A 92 -10.57 1.15 -2.46
CA VAL A 92 -10.16 2.52 -2.21
C VAL A 92 -8.66 2.67 -1.93
N ASN A 93 -7.98 1.64 -1.45
CA ASN A 93 -6.54 1.73 -1.11
C ASN A 93 -5.62 1.10 -2.18
N ARG A 94 -6.15 0.28 -3.09
CA ARG A 94 -5.36 -0.46 -4.07
C ARG A 94 -5.70 -0.11 -5.51
N TYR A 95 -6.98 0.09 -5.81
CA TYR A 95 -7.45 0.30 -7.18
C TYR A 95 -7.69 1.76 -7.52
N MET A 96 -8.10 2.60 -6.58
CA MET A 96 -8.16 4.06 -6.76
C MET A 96 -6.75 4.66 -6.82
N ASP A 97 -6.63 5.77 -7.53
CA ASP A 97 -5.35 6.48 -7.63
C ASP A 97 -5.04 7.28 -6.36
N ALA A 98 -3.75 7.54 -6.14
CA ALA A 98 -3.33 8.37 -5.02
C ALA A 98 -3.83 9.81 -5.25
N PRO A 99 -4.39 10.48 -4.19
CA PRO A 99 -4.88 11.85 -4.33
C PRO A 99 -3.83 12.90 -4.71
N THR A 100 -2.54 12.58 -4.53
CA THR A 100 -1.43 13.49 -4.83
C THR A 100 -0.37 12.83 -5.70
N ASP A 101 0.49 13.64 -6.33
CA ASP A 101 1.61 13.23 -7.18
C ASP A 101 2.89 12.84 -6.40
N LEU A 102 2.78 12.52 -5.11
CA LEU A 102 3.94 12.27 -4.26
C LEU A 102 4.84 11.14 -4.76
N TYR A 103 4.24 10.04 -5.24
CA TYR A 103 4.99 8.91 -5.78
C TYR A 103 5.67 9.24 -7.12
N ASP A 104 5.03 10.05 -7.97
CA ASP A 104 5.60 10.53 -9.23
C ASP A 104 6.82 11.42 -8.98
N ARG A 105 6.72 12.34 -7.99
CA ARG A 105 7.86 13.15 -7.56
C ARG A 105 8.99 12.32 -7.00
N LEU A 106 8.67 11.28 -6.23
CA LEU A 106 9.68 10.37 -5.69
C LEU A 106 10.38 9.60 -6.80
N LEU A 107 9.64 9.12 -7.81
CA LEU A 107 10.23 8.50 -8.99
C LEU A 107 11.14 9.47 -9.75
N ALA A 108 10.69 10.72 -9.94
CA ALA A 108 11.49 11.74 -10.62
C ALA A 108 12.84 12.02 -9.95
N LEU A 109 12.94 11.84 -8.63
CA LEU A 109 14.20 12.01 -7.90
C LEU A 109 15.21 10.88 -8.15
N VAL A 110 14.74 9.67 -8.51
CA VAL A 110 15.60 8.47 -8.55
C VAL A 110 15.63 7.75 -9.89
N LYS A 111 14.77 8.10 -10.85
CA LYS A 111 14.62 7.37 -12.13
C LYS A 111 15.91 7.22 -12.94
N ASP A 112 16.81 8.20 -12.83
CA ASP A 112 18.09 8.23 -13.56
C ASP A 112 19.25 7.66 -12.72
N LYS A 113 18.95 7.02 -11.59
CA LYS A 113 19.91 6.43 -10.67
C LYS A 113 19.74 4.91 -10.57
N ASP A 114 20.76 4.26 -10.07
CA ASP A 114 20.60 2.88 -9.61
C ASP A 114 19.82 2.90 -8.29
N TYR A 115 18.55 2.48 -8.32
CA TYR A 115 17.69 2.52 -7.14
C TYR A 115 17.04 1.17 -6.86
N PHE A 116 16.67 0.97 -5.60
CA PHE A 116 15.80 -0.13 -5.19
C PHE A 116 14.79 0.34 -4.13
N VAL A 117 13.56 -0.15 -4.20
CA VAL A 117 12.50 0.15 -3.23
C VAL A 117 12.22 -1.09 -2.39
N LEU A 118 12.33 -0.94 -1.07
CA LEU A 118 11.87 -1.88 -0.07
C LEU A 118 10.66 -1.28 0.64
N THR A 119 9.49 -1.91 0.54
CA THR A 119 8.28 -1.35 1.14
C THR A 119 7.46 -2.40 1.90
N THR A 120 6.83 -1.95 2.98
CA THR A 120 5.79 -2.69 3.69
C THR A 120 4.39 -2.34 3.17
N ASN A 121 4.27 -1.35 2.27
CA ASN A 121 3.01 -0.95 1.68
C ASN A 121 2.50 -2.01 0.70
N VAL A 122 1.20 -2.21 0.70
CA VAL A 122 0.48 -3.23 -0.07
C VAL A 122 -0.52 -2.62 -1.07
N ASP A 123 -0.45 -1.28 -1.24
CA ASP A 123 -1.35 -0.43 -2.01
C ASP A 123 -0.99 -0.28 -3.50
N HIS A 124 0.18 -0.77 -3.90
CA HIS A 124 0.66 -0.71 -5.29
C HIS A 124 1.00 0.70 -5.83
N CYS A 125 1.10 1.70 -4.97
CA CYS A 125 1.33 3.08 -5.40
C CYS A 125 2.66 3.25 -6.15
N PHE A 126 3.71 2.55 -5.75
CA PHE A 126 4.98 2.58 -6.49
C PHE A 126 4.83 2.10 -7.93
N GLN A 127 4.12 0.99 -8.14
CA GLN A 127 3.90 0.43 -9.48
C GLN A 127 3.01 1.35 -10.33
N LYS A 128 1.97 1.95 -9.73
CA LYS A 128 1.09 2.93 -10.41
C LYS A 128 1.85 4.17 -10.87
N ALA A 129 2.78 4.66 -10.08
CA ALA A 129 3.65 5.78 -10.43
C ALA A 129 4.76 5.42 -11.44
N GLY A 130 4.83 4.16 -11.90
CA GLY A 130 5.76 3.72 -12.94
C GLY A 130 7.15 3.31 -12.45
N PHE A 131 7.33 3.04 -11.16
CA PHE A 131 8.57 2.41 -10.69
C PHE A 131 8.77 1.04 -11.33
N ASP A 132 9.99 0.72 -11.72
CA ASP A 132 10.33 -0.57 -12.32
C ASP A 132 10.07 -1.71 -11.32
N LYS A 133 9.16 -2.63 -11.67
CA LYS A 133 8.80 -3.78 -10.84
C LYS A 133 10.02 -4.65 -10.48
N SER A 134 11.04 -4.69 -11.32
CA SER A 134 12.27 -5.43 -11.04
C SER A 134 13.09 -4.82 -9.91
N ARG A 135 12.84 -3.56 -9.57
CA ARG A 135 13.48 -2.76 -8.52
C ARG A 135 12.57 -2.54 -7.30
N LEU A 136 11.55 -3.38 -7.15
CA LEU A 136 10.59 -3.31 -6.05
C LEU A 136 10.56 -4.62 -5.27
N PHE A 137 10.54 -4.49 -3.92
CA PHE A 137 10.23 -5.58 -3.01
C PHE A 137 9.21 -5.11 -1.98
N TYR A 138 7.96 -5.55 -2.13
CA TYR A 138 6.87 -5.33 -1.19
C TYR A 138 6.75 -6.54 -0.27
N THR A 139 7.19 -6.37 0.98
CA THR A 139 7.47 -7.48 1.89
C THR A 139 6.24 -8.07 2.56
N GLN A 140 5.14 -7.29 2.63
CA GLN A 140 3.93 -7.67 3.36
C GLN A 140 2.77 -8.12 2.46
N GLY A 141 3.04 -8.38 1.17
CA GLY A 141 2.03 -8.83 0.22
C GLY A 141 1.43 -7.71 -0.62
N ASP A 142 0.23 -7.94 -1.14
CA ASP A 142 -0.49 -7.00 -2.03
C ASP A 142 -2.00 -7.12 -1.77
N TYR A 143 -2.70 -6.01 -1.58
CA TYR A 143 -4.17 -5.98 -1.52
C TYR A 143 -4.83 -6.49 -2.80
N GLY A 144 -4.13 -6.47 -3.92
CA GLY A 144 -4.61 -6.99 -5.20
C GLY A 144 -4.57 -8.52 -5.34
N LEU A 145 -4.18 -9.24 -4.26
CA LEU A 145 -4.04 -10.69 -4.31
C LEU A 145 -4.86 -11.39 -3.23
N PHE A 146 -5.55 -12.48 -3.63
CA PHE A 146 -6.09 -13.46 -2.70
C PHE A 146 -5.13 -14.62 -2.47
N GLN A 147 -5.22 -15.22 -1.29
CA GLN A 147 -4.57 -16.49 -0.93
C GLN A 147 -5.56 -17.42 -0.23
N CYS A 148 -5.26 -18.70 -0.12
CA CYS A 148 -6.04 -19.62 0.71
C CYS A 148 -5.91 -19.21 2.19
N SER A 149 -7.02 -19.03 2.92
CA SER A 149 -7.02 -18.60 4.33
C SER A 149 -6.29 -19.59 5.27
N LYS A 150 -6.27 -20.88 4.90
CA LYS A 150 -5.41 -21.91 5.52
C LYS A 150 -4.53 -22.45 4.39
N PRO A 151 -3.32 -21.94 4.20
CA PRO A 151 -2.51 -22.19 3.02
C PRO A 151 -2.38 -23.68 2.70
N CYS A 152 -3.02 -24.12 1.63
CA CYS A 152 -2.89 -25.49 1.12
C CYS A 152 -1.89 -25.58 -0.06
N HIS A 153 -1.39 -24.44 -0.52
CA HIS A 153 -0.39 -24.29 -1.58
C HIS A 153 0.19 -22.87 -1.56
N ARG A 154 1.25 -22.62 -2.33
CA ARG A 154 1.95 -21.33 -2.40
C ARG A 154 1.44 -20.40 -3.51
N GLY A 155 0.26 -20.62 -4.04
CA GLY A 155 -0.31 -19.77 -5.09
C GLY A 155 -1.14 -18.62 -4.54
N THR A 156 -1.01 -17.47 -5.19
CA THR A 156 -1.85 -16.28 -5.02
C THR A 156 -2.68 -16.05 -6.28
N TYR A 157 -3.75 -15.26 -6.17
CA TYR A 157 -4.71 -15.05 -7.25
C TYR A 157 -5.08 -13.57 -7.32
N ASP A 158 -5.09 -13.01 -8.53
CA ASP A 158 -5.58 -11.67 -8.78
C ASP A 158 -7.04 -11.52 -8.32
N ASN A 159 -7.37 -10.37 -7.74
CA ASN A 159 -8.68 -10.16 -7.15
C ASN A 159 -9.45 -8.96 -7.73
N GLU A 160 -8.88 -8.23 -8.68
CA GLU A 160 -9.44 -6.96 -9.16
C GLU A 160 -10.88 -7.09 -9.62
N GLU A 161 -11.16 -8.03 -10.51
CA GLU A 161 -12.52 -8.23 -11.03
C GLU A 161 -13.53 -8.68 -9.97
N THR A 162 -13.06 -9.50 -9.01
CA THR A 162 -13.91 -9.94 -7.90
C THR A 162 -14.22 -8.79 -6.95
N VAL A 163 -13.23 -7.99 -6.61
CA VAL A 163 -13.39 -6.80 -5.75
C VAL A 163 -14.30 -5.77 -6.42
N LYS A 164 -14.14 -5.50 -7.71
CA LYS A 164 -15.06 -4.63 -8.47
C LYS A 164 -16.52 -5.12 -8.41
N LYS A 165 -16.74 -6.41 -8.65
CA LYS A 165 -18.11 -7.00 -8.54
C LYS A 165 -18.67 -6.86 -7.12
N MET A 166 -17.84 -7.05 -6.09
CA MET A 166 -18.26 -6.90 -4.71
C MET A 166 -18.69 -5.47 -4.39
N VAL A 167 -17.91 -4.45 -4.75
CA VAL A 167 -18.27 -3.05 -4.47
C VAL A 167 -19.52 -2.62 -5.26
N VAL A 168 -19.64 -3.06 -6.50
CA VAL A 168 -20.86 -2.80 -7.31
C VAL A 168 -22.08 -3.47 -6.68
N SER A 169 -21.96 -4.71 -6.18
CA SER A 169 -23.06 -5.42 -5.52
C SER A 169 -23.55 -4.73 -4.24
N GLN A 170 -22.70 -3.93 -3.61
CA GLN A 170 -23.05 -3.13 -2.44
C GLN A 170 -23.85 -1.86 -2.80
N GLY A 171 -23.90 -1.47 -4.08
CA GLY A 171 -24.62 -0.29 -4.56
C GLY A 171 -23.73 0.83 -5.08
N TYR A 172 -22.42 0.64 -5.13
CA TYR A 172 -21.51 1.61 -5.75
C TYR A 172 -21.50 1.51 -7.27
N CYS A 173 -21.25 2.63 -7.94
CA CYS A 173 -20.77 2.67 -9.32
C CYS A 173 -19.25 2.96 -9.34
N ILE A 174 -18.58 2.51 -10.39
CA ILE A 174 -17.19 2.81 -10.66
C ILE A 174 -17.14 3.77 -11.84
N GLU A 175 -16.76 5.00 -11.60
CA GLU A 175 -16.70 6.06 -12.61
C GLU A 175 -15.27 6.64 -12.61
N GLU A 176 -14.59 6.54 -13.75
CA GLU A 176 -13.19 6.98 -13.88
C GLU A 176 -12.24 6.44 -12.79
N GLY A 177 -12.51 5.23 -12.29
CA GLY A 177 -11.75 4.59 -11.21
C GLY A 177 -12.20 4.95 -9.78
N GLU A 178 -13.07 5.94 -9.62
CA GLU A 178 -13.63 6.35 -8.32
C GLU A 178 -14.90 5.58 -7.97
N LEU A 179 -15.15 5.38 -6.66
CA LEU A 179 -16.43 4.88 -6.17
C LEU A 179 -17.42 6.04 -6.00
N THR A 180 -18.53 5.94 -6.70
CA THR A 180 -19.66 6.89 -6.57
C THR A 180 -20.90 6.17 -6.07
N VAL A 181 -21.81 6.90 -5.42
CA VAL A 181 -23.11 6.38 -4.98
C VAL A 181 -24.19 7.05 -5.82
N PRO A 182 -24.93 6.31 -6.66
CA PRO A 182 -26.04 6.87 -7.41
C PRO A 182 -27.12 7.44 -6.49
N GLU A 183 -27.75 8.53 -6.91
CA GLU A 183 -28.82 9.17 -6.14
C GLU A 183 -29.95 8.17 -5.80
N GLY A 184 -30.39 8.18 -4.55
CA GLY A 184 -31.43 7.28 -4.07
C GLY A 184 -30.98 5.84 -3.80
N THR A 185 -29.71 5.51 -4.00
CA THR A 185 -29.16 4.17 -3.73
C THR A 185 -28.81 4.03 -2.25
N GLN A 186 -29.28 2.94 -1.62
CA GLN A 186 -28.85 2.54 -0.29
C GLN A 186 -27.67 1.58 -0.40
N ILE A 187 -26.55 1.95 0.22
CA ILE A 187 -25.35 1.10 0.28
C ILE A 187 -25.56 -0.05 1.27
N ARG A 188 -25.06 -1.22 0.91
CA ARG A 188 -25.17 -2.45 1.71
C ARG A 188 -23.83 -2.79 2.37
N CYS A 189 -23.90 -3.25 3.62
CA CYS A 189 -22.75 -3.79 4.36
C CYS A 189 -22.55 -5.31 4.12
N THR A 190 -23.13 -5.89 3.07
CA THR A 190 -22.98 -7.30 2.71
C THR A 190 -22.76 -7.46 1.21
N VAL A 191 -22.06 -8.52 0.83
CA VAL A 191 -21.93 -8.98 -0.56
C VAL A 191 -22.75 -10.27 -0.75
N PRO A 192 -23.18 -10.60 -1.97
CA PRO A 192 -23.76 -11.90 -2.29
C PRO A 192 -22.79 -13.06 -1.97
N THR A 193 -23.34 -14.17 -1.44
CA THR A 193 -22.54 -15.36 -1.04
C THR A 193 -21.71 -15.93 -2.20
N GLU A 194 -22.21 -15.86 -3.42
CA GLU A 194 -21.52 -16.30 -4.63
C GLU A 194 -20.26 -15.49 -4.97
N LEU A 195 -20.14 -14.27 -4.44
CA LEU A 195 -18.94 -13.44 -4.58
C LEU A 195 -17.88 -13.73 -3.50
N VAL A 196 -18.22 -14.45 -2.43
CA VAL A 196 -17.25 -14.82 -1.40
C VAL A 196 -16.19 -15.75 -2.00
N PRO A 197 -14.91 -15.33 -2.07
CA PRO A 197 -13.91 -16.05 -2.81
C PRO A 197 -13.52 -17.36 -2.13
N ARG A 198 -13.44 -18.41 -2.94
CA ARG A 198 -13.09 -19.77 -2.51
C ARG A 198 -11.81 -20.24 -3.16
N CYS A 199 -10.97 -20.91 -2.37
CA CYS A 199 -9.73 -21.48 -2.88
C CYS A 199 -10.03 -22.55 -3.96
N PRO A 200 -9.51 -22.42 -5.19
CA PRO A 200 -9.82 -23.35 -6.27
C PRO A 200 -9.24 -24.75 -6.04
N ARG A 201 -8.32 -24.93 -5.07
CA ARG A 201 -7.75 -26.24 -4.75
C ARG A 201 -8.48 -26.98 -3.64
N CYS A 202 -8.94 -26.26 -2.61
CA CYS A 202 -9.52 -26.93 -1.42
C CYS A 202 -10.91 -26.45 -1.03
N GLY A 203 -11.49 -25.47 -1.76
CA GLY A 203 -12.85 -24.94 -1.51
C GLY A 203 -12.98 -24.06 -0.26
N ARG A 204 -11.95 -23.95 0.57
CA ARG A 204 -11.98 -23.08 1.77
C ARG A 204 -12.09 -21.61 1.36
N PRO A 205 -12.61 -20.74 2.25
CA PRO A 205 -12.57 -19.30 2.02
C PRO A 205 -11.16 -18.84 1.71
N MET A 206 -11.05 -17.81 0.89
CA MET A 206 -9.79 -17.09 0.69
C MET A 206 -9.65 -15.96 1.70
N SER A 207 -8.44 -15.42 1.82
CA SER A 207 -8.10 -14.19 2.50
C SER A 207 -7.25 -13.31 1.58
N MET A 208 -7.01 -12.07 1.98
CA MET A 208 -6.03 -11.23 1.31
C MET A 208 -4.62 -11.79 1.50
N ASN A 209 -3.75 -11.59 0.52
CA ASN A 209 -2.33 -11.90 0.65
C ASN A 209 -1.63 -10.79 1.45
N LEU A 210 -1.82 -10.82 2.77
CA LEU A 210 -1.23 -9.88 3.72
C LEU A 210 -0.46 -10.62 4.81
N ARG A 211 0.70 -10.11 5.16
CA ARG A 211 1.50 -10.61 6.30
C ARG A 211 0.95 -10.06 7.62
N ALA A 212 -0.22 -10.54 8.01
CA ALA A 212 -0.82 -10.24 9.32
C ALA A 212 -0.45 -11.30 10.38
N ASP A 213 -0.19 -12.53 9.94
CA ASP A 213 0.14 -13.66 10.79
C ASP A 213 1.04 -14.69 10.06
N ASN A 214 1.14 -15.90 10.60
CA ASN A 214 1.94 -17.01 10.05
C ASN A 214 1.26 -17.74 8.88
N THR A 215 0.06 -17.33 8.44
CA THR A 215 -0.61 -17.90 7.26
C THR A 215 -0.24 -17.20 5.96
N PHE A 216 0.60 -16.18 6.01
CA PHE A 216 1.03 -15.43 4.83
C PHE A 216 1.70 -16.33 3.79
N VAL A 217 1.22 -16.28 2.56
CA VAL A 217 1.77 -17.03 1.44
C VAL A 217 2.85 -16.20 0.74
N GLN A 218 4.09 -16.65 0.87
CA GLN A 218 5.19 -16.19 0.02
C GLN A 218 5.15 -16.97 -1.28
N ASP A 219 4.65 -16.34 -2.34
CA ASP A 219 4.60 -16.94 -3.66
C ASP A 219 5.94 -16.82 -4.41
N ALA A 220 6.00 -17.36 -5.62
CA ALA A 220 7.21 -17.30 -6.45
C ALA A 220 7.60 -15.84 -6.81
N GLY A 221 6.63 -14.95 -6.92
CA GLY A 221 6.86 -13.53 -7.19
C GLY A 221 7.53 -12.83 -6.00
N TRP A 222 7.08 -13.13 -4.79
CA TRP A 222 7.68 -12.65 -3.56
C TRP A 222 9.13 -13.14 -3.41
N ASP A 223 9.38 -14.44 -3.61
CA ASP A 223 10.73 -15.02 -3.53
C ASP A 223 11.68 -14.37 -4.57
N ALA A 224 11.18 -14.15 -5.78
CA ALA A 224 11.98 -13.50 -6.82
C ALA A 224 12.30 -12.04 -6.50
N ALA A 225 11.37 -11.30 -5.87
CA ALA A 225 11.59 -9.92 -5.46
C ALA A 225 12.61 -9.85 -4.30
N ALA A 226 12.52 -10.75 -3.32
CA ALA A 226 13.48 -10.86 -2.23
C ALA A 226 14.90 -11.10 -2.75
N LYS A 227 15.09 -12.06 -3.67
CA LYS A 227 16.40 -12.35 -4.29
C LYS A 227 16.98 -11.15 -5.06
N ARG A 228 16.13 -10.38 -5.75
CA ARG A 228 16.60 -9.17 -6.44
C ARG A 228 17.08 -8.10 -5.46
N TYR A 229 16.36 -7.93 -4.35
CA TYR A 229 16.76 -7.03 -3.27
C TYR A 229 18.09 -7.45 -2.64
N GLU A 230 18.23 -8.72 -2.26
CA GLU A 230 19.47 -9.28 -1.71
C GLU A 230 20.65 -9.01 -2.65
N LYS A 231 20.50 -9.36 -3.94
CA LYS A 231 21.54 -9.11 -4.94
C LYS A 231 21.92 -7.62 -5.05
N PHE A 232 20.92 -6.72 -5.01
CA PHE A 232 21.18 -5.28 -5.06
C PHE A 232 21.98 -4.82 -3.84
N MET A 233 21.60 -5.28 -2.65
CA MET A 233 22.29 -4.94 -1.41
C MET A 233 23.72 -5.49 -1.38
N ASP A 234 23.93 -6.72 -1.85
CA ASP A 234 25.28 -7.31 -1.94
C ASP A 234 26.18 -6.48 -2.87
N CYS A 235 25.68 -6.05 -4.02
CA CYS A 235 26.44 -5.18 -4.92
C CYS A 235 26.88 -3.88 -4.22
N LEU A 236 25.99 -3.25 -3.43
CA LEU A 236 26.34 -2.02 -2.69
C LEU A 236 27.42 -2.26 -1.62
N LEU A 237 27.34 -3.39 -0.90
CA LEU A 237 28.32 -3.73 0.13
C LEU A 237 29.73 -3.97 -0.44
N TYR A 238 29.82 -4.57 -1.63
CA TYR A 238 31.10 -4.84 -2.29
C TYR A 238 31.69 -3.60 -2.99
N THR A 239 30.88 -2.63 -3.39
CA THR A 239 31.32 -1.42 -4.08
C THR A 239 31.56 -0.23 -3.14
N SER A 240 31.02 -0.26 -1.91
CA SER A 240 31.28 0.78 -0.90
C SER A 240 32.68 0.61 -0.32
N PRO A 241 33.49 1.69 -0.25
CA PRO A 241 34.78 1.62 0.41
C PRO A 241 34.63 1.18 1.87
N SER A 242 35.38 0.16 2.26
CA SER A 242 35.39 -0.33 3.63
C SER A 242 35.71 0.81 4.60
N PRO A 243 35.14 0.86 5.81
CA PRO A 243 35.58 1.80 6.86
C PRO A 243 37.12 1.74 7.15
N ARG A 244 37.77 0.63 6.75
CA ARG A 244 39.23 0.49 6.81
C ARG A 244 39.96 1.26 5.69
N ASP A 245 39.34 1.42 4.54
CA ASP A 245 39.92 2.12 3.39
C ASP A 245 39.84 3.63 3.57
N MET A 246 38.79 4.13 4.27
CA MET A 246 38.60 5.55 4.59
C MET A 246 39.61 6.09 5.67
N ARG A 247 40.36 5.22 6.35
CA ARG A 247 41.39 5.62 7.33
C ARG A 247 42.78 5.78 6.73
N ARG A 248 42.93 5.57 5.43
CA ARG A 248 44.22 5.66 4.72
C ARG A 248 44.34 6.83 3.74
N SER A 249 43.36 7.71 3.69
CA SER A 249 43.38 8.96 2.89
C SER A 249 43.53 10.18 3.78
#